data_0e7e6f69e11db56656b41c91f3a563fc
#
_entry.id   0e7e6f69e11db56656b41c91f3a563fc
#
_cell.length_a   1.000
_cell.length_b   1.000
_cell.length_c   1.000
_cell.angle_alpha   90.00
_cell.angle_beta   90.00
_cell.angle_gamma   90.00
#
_symmetry.space_group_name_H-M   'P 1'
#
loop_
_entity.id
_entity.type
_entity.pdbx_description
1 polymer ?
#
loop_
_entity_poly.entity_id
_entity_poly.type
_entity_poly.pdbx_seq_one_letter_code
_entity_poly.pdbx_strand_id
1 'polypeptide(L)'
;FGVLSQAREDEADNDQENETVKEVMLHIPFQTAPSPDLDGDGIPDALESDGDATDPNSDWDNDGVSDIQEQAIGSNPYDSDEDGTGADFVANAYPNKFDLDSIYGYVDEEQTFNLVVSRSNYFLRGLDPNSNFEEAQEYYSNHDFSSFIGETLFNGEVTIDNEEQLFRDNEDDPETDVDESLEVTSRLAPGIHVPLDNAFFQENILDKEGQTELLSQSNFRNFLRGIHLSGTNADDLMFLLDLTQANITITYEYDDYDSEADEIVTAERDFVLSFLSGNAQSGISGNAVNVFENEMFPNPDIANALDNGENASRIYVKGGQTLAEIRLFDEMENGGSDIINQIKQNNWVINEANLTF
;
A
#
# COMPACT_ATOMS: atom_id res chain seq x y z
N PHE A 1 -6.55 -13.62 -5.22
CA PHE A 1 -5.47 -14.59 -5.35
C PHE A 1 -5.63 -15.38 -6.65
N GLY A 2 -4.51 -15.56 -7.38
CA GLY A 2 -4.45 -16.42 -8.55
C GLY A 2 -4.46 -17.91 -8.18
N VAL A 3 -4.63 -18.75 -9.18
CA VAL A 3 -4.44 -20.20 -9.04
C VAL A 3 -3.06 -20.51 -9.58
N LEU A 4 -2.26 -21.28 -8.86
CA LEU A 4 -1.10 -21.95 -9.44
C LEU A 4 -1.62 -22.77 -10.63
N SER A 5 -1.30 -22.36 -11.84
CA SER A 5 -1.61 -23.18 -12.99
C SER A 5 -0.63 -24.34 -12.95
N GLN A 6 -1.15 -25.54 -13.11
CA GLN A 6 -0.38 -26.74 -13.44
C GLN A 6 0.43 -26.52 -14.74
N ALA A 7 1.38 -25.62 -14.72
CA ALA A 7 2.14 -25.34 -15.92
C ALA A 7 3.25 -26.36 -16.14
N ARG A 8 3.32 -27.41 -15.30
CA ARG A 8 4.53 -28.20 -15.25
C ARG A 8 4.38 -29.67 -14.93
N GLU A 9 3.31 -30.24 -15.33
CA GLU A 9 3.43 -31.65 -15.60
C GLU A 9 4.24 -31.79 -16.89
N ASP A 10 5.52 -31.97 -16.77
CA ASP A 10 6.21 -32.68 -17.80
C ASP A 10 5.72 -34.13 -17.73
N GLU A 11 4.60 -34.36 -18.39
CA GLU A 11 3.94 -35.67 -18.43
C GLU A 11 4.86 -36.79 -18.97
N ALA A 12 6.05 -36.41 -19.46
CA ALA A 12 6.96 -37.34 -20.12
C ALA A 12 7.76 -38.18 -19.11
N ASP A 13 8.16 -37.66 -17.96
CA ASP A 13 9.14 -38.33 -17.14
C ASP A 13 8.70 -38.69 -15.72
N ASN A 14 7.58 -38.16 -15.22
CA ASN A 14 7.03 -38.46 -13.88
C ASN A 14 8.03 -38.14 -12.74
N ASP A 15 8.94 -37.19 -12.99
CA ASP A 15 9.87 -36.70 -12.01
C ASP A 15 9.21 -35.63 -11.16
N GLN A 16 9.47 -35.64 -9.84
CA GLN A 16 8.98 -34.63 -8.92
C GLN A 16 9.85 -33.40 -9.08
N GLU A 17 9.24 -32.24 -9.25
CA GLU A 17 9.92 -30.95 -9.38
C GLU A 17 10.55 -30.46 -8.06
N ASN A 18 10.25 -31.10 -6.92
CA ASN A 18 10.81 -30.84 -5.58
C ASN A 18 10.76 -29.35 -5.17
N GLU A 19 9.67 -28.67 -5.44
CA GLU A 19 9.52 -27.25 -5.19
C GLU A 19 9.77 -26.90 -3.72
N THR A 20 10.66 -25.95 -3.50
CA THR A 20 11.03 -25.48 -2.18
C THR A 20 10.95 -23.95 -2.11
N VAL A 21 10.16 -23.43 -1.18
CA VAL A 21 10.09 -21.99 -0.94
C VAL A 21 11.44 -21.47 -0.49
N LYS A 22 11.98 -20.52 -1.23
CA LYS A 22 13.20 -19.80 -0.92
C LYS A 22 12.90 -18.57 -0.05
N GLU A 23 11.95 -17.76 -0.51
CA GLU A 23 11.54 -16.52 0.14
C GLU A 23 10.07 -16.22 -0.11
N VAL A 24 9.42 -15.56 0.86
CA VAL A 24 8.07 -15.02 0.69
C VAL A 24 8.05 -13.59 1.17
N MET A 25 7.72 -12.67 0.27
CA MET A 25 7.67 -11.24 0.57
C MET A 25 6.26 -10.69 0.43
N LEU A 26 5.83 -9.94 1.44
CA LEU A 26 4.63 -9.12 1.36
C LEU A 26 5.03 -7.71 0.97
N HIS A 27 4.47 -7.19 -0.12
CA HIS A 27 4.60 -5.81 -0.51
C HIS A 27 3.24 -5.12 -0.54
N ILE A 28 3.11 -4.00 0.17
CA ILE A 28 1.92 -3.14 0.18
C ILE A 28 2.37 -1.69 0.04
N PRO A 29 2.27 -1.09 -1.14
CA PRO A 29 2.66 0.30 -1.35
C PRO A 29 1.83 1.27 -0.50
N PHE A 30 2.43 2.36 -0.06
CA PHE A 30 1.68 3.51 0.40
C PHE A 30 0.97 4.14 -0.81
N GLN A 31 -0.25 4.64 -0.58
CA GLN A 31 -0.90 5.45 -1.60
C GLN A 31 -0.26 6.84 -1.57
N THR A 32 0.63 7.08 -2.51
CA THR A 32 1.28 8.39 -2.67
C THR A 32 0.31 9.38 -3.33
N ALA A 33 0.38 10.64 -2.91
CA ALA A 33 -0.27 11.72 -3.63
C ALA A 33 0.39 11.87 -5.02
N PRO A 34 -0.32 12.43 -6.01
CA PRO A 34 0.35 12.86 -7.23
C PRO A 34 1.47 13.83 -6.84
N SER A 35 2.69 13.49 -7.19
CA SER A 35 3.85 14.37 -6.99
C SER A 35 4.07 15.16 -8.28
N PRO A 36 3.64 16.44 -8.36
CA PRO A 36 3.97 17.26 -9.51
C PRO A 36 5.48 17.49 -9.55
N ASP A 37 6.02 17.61 -10.73
CA ASP A 37 7.38 17.97 -11.07
C ASP A 37 7.24 19.01 -12.19
N LEU A 38 7.21 20.31 -11.79
CA LEU A 38 6.79 21.41 -12.65
C LEU A 38 7.85 21.81 -13.67
N ASP A 39 9.11 21.64 -13.33
CA ASP A 39 10.24 21.99 -14.22
C ASP A 39 10.81 20.78 -14.96
N GLY A 40 10.47 19.56 -14.50
CA GLY A 40 10.77 18.31 -15.19
C GLY A 40 12.22 17.84 -14.97
N ASP A 41 12.79 18.15 -13.82
CA ASP A 41 14.17 17.78 -13.48
C ASP A 41 14.28 16.42 -12.76
N GLY A 42 13.14 15.82 -12.40
CA GLY A 42 13.04 14.50 -11.76
C GLY A 42 12.89 14.54 -10.24
N ILE A 43 12.94 15.72 -9.63
CA ILE A 43 12.68 15.94 -8.22
C ILE A 43 11.23 16.38 -8.06
N PRO A 44 10.42 15.74 -7.22
CA PRO A 44 9.07 16.21 -6.93
C PRO A 44 9.06 17.61 -6.28
N ASP A 45 8.14 18.49 -6.70
CA ASP A 45 7.99 19.87 -6.19
C ASP A 45 8.06 19.98 -4.64
N ALA A 46 7.54 18.98 -3.94
CA ALA A 46 7.52 18.94 -2.48
C ALA A 46 8.88 18.60 -1.85
N LEU A 47 9.80 18.05 -2.63
CA LEU A 47 11.13 17.62 -2.19
C LEU A 47 12.25 18.55 -2.65
N GLU A 48 11.91 19.62 -3.35
CA GLU A 48 12.88 20.63 -3.79
C GLU A 48 13.69 21.22 -2.62
N SER A 49 15.00 21.17 -2.75
CA SER A 49 15.92 21.63 -1.69
C SER A 49 15.91 23.14 -1.50
N ASP A 50 15.68 23.92 -2.54
CA ASP A 50 15.66 25.39 -2.53
C ASP A 50 14.23 25.97 -2.33
N GLY A 51 13.20 25.11 -2.46
CA GLY A 51 11.79 25.46 -2.35
C GLY A 51 11.23 26.21 -3.57
N ASP A 52 11.92 26.22 -4.71
CA ASP A 52 11.46 26.79 -5.98
C ASP A 52 11.21 25.70 -7.02
N ALA A 53 10.07 25.08 -6.97
CA ALA A 53 9.60 24.01 -7.88
C ALA A 53 9.54 24.41 -9.37
N THR A 54 10.15 25.52 -9.77
CA THR A 54 10.16 26.01 -11.14
C THR A 54 11.55 26.34 -11.66
N ASP A 55 12.60 26.10 -10.88
CA ASP A 55 13.98 26.34 -11.30
C ASP A 55 14.62 25.06 -11.88
N PRO A 56 14.63 24.87 -13.21
CA PRO A 56 15.18 23.67 -13.84
C PRO A 56 16.71 23.55 -13.73
N ASN A 57 17.36 24.42 -12.98
CA ASN A 57 18.79 24.36 -12.72
C ASN A 57 19.08 24.18 -11.22
N SER A 58 18.11 23.70 -10.45
CA SER A 58 18.34 23.25 -9.09
C SER A 58 19.45 22.21 -9.05
N ASP A 59 20.11 22.11 -7.93
CA ASP A 59 21.23 21.20 -7.67
C ASP A 59 21.05 20.79 -6.21
N TRP A 60 20.34 19.67 -6.01
CA TRP A 60 19.84 19.26 -4.72
C TRP A 60 20.95 18.93 -3.74
N ASP A 61 21.97 18.23 -4.18
CA ASP A 61 23.09 17.79 -3.36
C ASP A 61 24.29 18.75 -3.40
N ASN A 62 24.25 19.77 -4.28
CA ASN A 62 25.26 20.82 -4.44
C ASN A 62 26.63 20.31 -4.88
N ASP A 63 26.68 19.33 -5.76
CA ASP A 63 27.91 18.81 -6.37
C ASP A 63 28.38 19.62 -7.58
N GLY A 64 27.50 20.45 -8.16
CA GLY A 64 27.74 21.31 -9.31
C GLY A 64 27.23 20.76 -10.63
N VAL A 65 26.54 19.63 -10.63
CA VAL A 65 25.71 19.10 -11.70
C VAL A 65 24.27 19.42 -11.34
N SER A 66 23.44 19.93 -12.23
CA SER A 66 22.04 20.23 -11.91
C SER A 66 21.18 18.98 -12.03
N ASP A 67 20.10 18.90 -11.23
CA ASP A 67 19.18 17.76 -11.16
C ASP A 67 18.68 17.32 -12.54
N ILE A 68 18.36 18.29 -13.42
CA ILE A 68 17.96 17.96 -14.82
C ILE A 68 19.10 17.34 -15.65
N GLN A 69 20.36 17.67 -15.35
CA GLN A 69 21.50 17.05 -16.03
C GLN A 69 21.73 15.65 -15.49
N GLU A 70 21.59 15.47 -14.19
CA GLU A 70 21.68 14.18 -13.54
C GLU A 70 20.59 13.23 -14.03
N GLN A 71 19.35 13.69 -14.10
CA GLN A 71 18.25 12.92 -14.69
C GLN A 71 18.59 12.49 -16.13
N ALA A 72 19.21 13.36 -16.91
CA ALA A 72 19.57 13.06 -18.30
C ALA A 72 20.70 12.03 -18.45
N ILE A 73 21.63 11.98 -17.52
CA ILE A 73 22.74 11.02 -17.50
C ILE A 73 22.46 9.80 -16.64
N GLY A 74 21.46 9.89 -15.73
CA GLY A 74 21.05 8.84 -14.80
C GLY A 74 21.93 8.77 -13.56
N SER A 75 22.62 9.85 -13.16
CA SER A 75 23.27 9.96 -11.86
C SER A 75 22.26 10.25 -10.75
N ASN A 76 22.67 10.08 -9.51
CA ASN A 76 21.81 10.22 -8.34
C ASN A 76 21.76 11.69 -7.87
N PRO A 77 20.65 12.40 -8.05
CA PRO A 77 20.55 13.81 -7.67
C PRO A 77 20.52 14.05 -6.16
N TYR A 78 20.62 12.99 -5.37
CA TYR A 78 20.63 13.05 -3.90
C TYR A 78 22.00 12.74 -3.29
N ASP A 79 23.01 12.41 -4.08
CA ASP A 79 24.33 11.94 -3.61
C ASP A 79 25.47 12.68 -4.32
N SER A 80 26.03 13.68 -3.66
CA SER A 80 27.10 14.53 -4.17
C SER A 80 28.42 13.83 -4.52
N ASP A 81 28.53 12.55 -4.23
CA ASP A 81 29.68 11.73 -4.60
C ASP A 81 29.46 11.00 -5.95
N GLU A 82 28.24 11.07 -6.55
CA GLU A 82 27.85 10.38 -7.76
C GLU A 82 27.50 11.35 -8.92
N ASP A 83 28.51 11.93 -9.54
CA ASP A 83 28.40 12.89 -10.66
C ASP A 83 28.23 12.26 -12.06
N GLY A 84 27.88 10.99 -12.15
CA GLY A 84 27.76 10.25 -13.41
C GLY A 84 29.09 9.95 -14.09
N THR A 85 30.21 10.12 -13.39
CA THR A 85 31.53 9.81 -13.87
C THR A 85 32.20 8.73 -13.04
N GLY A 86 32.79 7.74 -13.68
CA GLY A 86 33.46 6.67 -12.95
C GLY A 86 33.46 5.36 -13.74
N ALA A 87 34.35 4.44 -13.36
CA ALA A 87 34.41 3.14 -14.01
C ALA A 87 33.25 2.22 -13.61
N ASP A 88 32.69 2.44 -12.43
CA ASP A 88 31.62 1.63 -11.84
C ASP A 88 30.25 2.35 -11.90
N PHE A 89 30.13 3.44 -12.66
CA PHE A 89 28.89 4.18 -12.80
C PHE A 89 27.86 3.38 -13.61
N VAL A 90 26.69 3.18 -13.03
CA VAL A 90 25.53 2.56 -13.68
C VAL A 90 24.36 3.55 -13.65
N ALA A 91 23.91 3.95 -14.83
CA ALA A 91 22.85 4.94 -14.94
C ALA A 91 21.52 4.45 -14.32
N ASN A 92 20.85 5.34 -13.58
CA ASN A 92 19.60 5.06 -12.88
C ASN A 92 19.69 3.94 -11.84
N ALA A 93 20.83 3.77 -11.19
CA ALA A 93 21.03 2.76 -10.15
C ALA A 93 20.69 3.25 -8.74
N TYR A 94 20.02 4.37 -8.60
CA TYR A 94 19.59 4.99 -7.33
C TYR A 94 18.07 4.90 -7.12
N PRO A 95 17.58 4.97 -5.86
CA PRO A 95 16.16 5.00 -5.56
C PRO A 95 15.56 6.39 -5.82
N ASN A 96 14.40 6.45 -6.46
CA ASN A 96 13.61 7.68 -6.51
C ASN A 96 12.97 7.94 -5.15
N LYS A 97 12.83 9.22 -4.77
CA LYS A 97 12.14 9.65 -3.57
C LYS A 97 10.71 10.07 -3.89
N PHE A 98 9.83 9.88 -2.92
CA PHE A 98 8.41 10.16 -3.04
C PHE A 98 7.95 11.12 -1.95
N ASP A 99 6.99 11.98 -2.29
CA ASP A 99 6.30 12.78 -1.29
C ASP A 99 5.34 11.89 -0.47
N LEU A 100 5.57 11.83 0.84
CA LEU A 100 4.74 11.10 1.80
C LEU A 100 3.75 11.98 2.55
N ASP A 101 3.40 13.16 2.05
CA ASP A 101 2.40 14.05 2.64
C ASP A 101 1.01 13.38 2.82
N SER A 102 0.77 12.27 2.12
CA SER A 102 -0.41 11.42 2.33
C SER A 102 -0.38 10.61 3.64
N ILE A 103 0.77 10.57 4.33
CA ILE A 103 0.92 9.92 5.64
C ILE A 103 0.77 10.97 6.73
N TYR A 104 -0.40 10.99 7.37
CA TYR A 104 -0.66 11.89 8.49
C TYR A 104 0.13 11.48 9.72
N GLY A 105 0.81 12.43 10.36
CA GLY A 105 1.63 12.18 11.53
C GLY A 105 3.06 11.72 11.23
N TYR A 106 3.43 11.62 9.96
CA TYR A 106 4.82 11.39 9.55
C TYR A 106 5.69 12.59 9.94
N VAL A 107 6.80 12.34 10.62
CA VAL A 107 7.67 13.40 11.21
C VAL A 107 9.08 13.32 10.65
N ASP A 108 9.59 12.12 10.44
CA ASP A 108 10.95 11.87 9.95
C ASP A 108 11.12 10.46 9.35
N GLU A 109 12.21 10.25 8.65
CA GLU A 109 12.55 9.01 7.93
C GLU A 109 12.86 7.81 8.86
N GLU A 110 12.95 8.02 10.18
CA GLU A 110 13.21 6.95 11.16
C GLU A 110 11.93 6.47 11.85
N GLN A 111 10.77 6.98 11.46
CA GLN A 111 9.52 6.63 12.13
C GLN A 111 9.11 5.18 11.83
N THR A 112 8.83 4.46 12.90
CA THR A 112 8.51 3.04 12.84
C THR A 112 7.15 2.73 13.47
N PHE A 113 6.56 1.62 13.09
CA PHE A 113 5.41 1.04 13.75
C PHE A 113 5.54 -0.49 13.78
N ASN A 114 4.83 -1.14 14.70
CA ASN A 114 4.80 -2.59 14.73
C ASN A 114 3.69 -3.13 13.85
N LEU A 115 4.02 -4.06 12.96
CA LEU A 115 3.09 -4.76 12.09
C LEU A 115 2.99 -6.23 12.50
N VAL A 116 1.76 -6.72 12.60
CA VAL A 116 1.48 -8.15 12.67
C VAL A 116 0.68 -8.56 11.44
N VAL A 117 1.21 -9.50 10.69
CA VAL A 117 0.54 -10.13 9.55
C VAL A 117 0.10 -11.52 9.95
N SER A 118 -1.17 -11.84 9.79
CA SER A 118 -1.71 -13.15 10.14
C SER A 118 -2.64 -13.67 9.06
N ARG A 119 -2.80 -14.98 8.96
CA ARG A 119 -3.86 -15.58 8.16
C ARG A 119 -5.22 -15.16 8.70
N SER A 120 -6.15 -14.77 7.83
CA SER A 120 -7.55 -14.57 8.19
C SER A 120 -8.35 -15.84 7.95
N ASN A 121 -9.04 -16.31 8.98
CA ASN A 121 -10.00 -17.41 8.90
C ASN A 121 -11.44 -16.92 8.62
N TYR A 122 -11.64 -15.62 8.44
CA TYR A 122 -12.92 -15.05 8.06
C TYR A 122 -13.01 -14.95 6.52
N PHE A 123 -14.12 -15.42 5.98
CA PHE A 123 -14.39 -15.32 4.55
C PHE A 123 -15.15 -14.03 4.25
N LEU A 124 -14.46 -13.05 3.67
CA LEU A 124 -15.08 -11.81 3.21
C LEU A 124 -15.89 -12.07 1.94
N ARG A 125 -17.21 -12.02 2.06
CA ARG A 125 -18.14 -12.22 0.93
C ARG A 125 -18.35 -10.94 0.17
N GLY A 126 -18.54 -11.04 -1.13
CA GLY A 126 -18.91 -9.89 -1.97
C GLY A 126 -20.41 -9.59 -1.95
N LEU A 127 -21.26 -10.61 -1.72
CA LEU A 127 -22.72 -10.48 -1.75
C LEU A 127 -23.34 -10.96 -0.45
N ASP A 128 -24.42 -10.29 -0.02
CA ASP A 128 -25.15 -10.61 1.22
C ASP A 128 -26.08 -11.80 1.00
N PRO A 129 -25.91 -12.91 1.74
CA PRO A 129 -26.83 -14.05 1.71
C PRO A 129 -28.27 -13.71 2.13
N ASN A 130 -28.47 -12.68 2.98
CA ASN A 130 -29.79 -12.30 3.46
C ASN A 130 -30.62 -11.56 2.40
N SER A 131 -29.95 -10.97 1.40
CA SER A 131 -30.58 -10.38 0.22
C SER A 131 -30.77 -11.38 -0.93
N ASN A 132 -30.64 -12.69 -0.70
CA ASN A 132 -30.53 -13.72 -1.74
C ASN A 132 -29.37 -13.49 -2.72
N PHE A 133 -28.28 -12.87 -2.27
CA PHE A 133 -27.12 -12.49 -3.07
C PHE A 133 -27.42 -11.42 -4.16
N GLU A 134 -28.41 -10.58 -3.96
CA GLU A 134 -28.76 -9.48 -4.87
C GLU A 134 -28.06 -8.17 -4.50
N GLU A 135 -27.65 -8.02 -3.23
CA GLU A 135 -26.99 -6.82 -2.72
C GLU A 135 -25.54 -7.13 -2.30
N ALA A 136 -24.69 -6.08 -2.26
CA ALA A 136 -23.34 -6.21 -1.74
C ALA A 136 -23.36 -6.47 -0.24
N GLN A 137 -22.41 -7.29 0.23
CA GLN A 137 -22.21 -7.50 1.66
C GLN A 137 -21.60 -6.26 2.28
N GLU A 138 -22.27 -5.70 3.27
CA GLU A 138 -21.74 -4.57 4.05
C GLU A 138 -20.84 -5.06 5.18
N TYR A 139 -19.73 -4.35 5.40
CA TYR A 139 -18.82 -4.51 6.51
C TYR A 139 -18.61 -3.17 7.19
N TYR A 140 -18.57 -3.19 8.51
CA TYR A 140 -18.42 -1.98 9.32
C TYR A 140 -17.06 -1.96 10.00
N SER A 141 -16.48 -0.76 10.16
CA SER A 141 -15.17 -0.56 10.75
C SER A 141 -15.05 -0.95 12.23
N ASN A 142 -16.16 -1.20 12.91
CA ASN A 142 -16.21 -1.70 14.28
C ASN A 142 -16.48 -3.21 14.39
N HIS A 143 -16.40 -3.93 13.27
CA HIS A 143 -16.58 -5.38 13.28
C HIS A 143 -15.40 -6.07 13.98
N ASP A 144 -15.69 -6.97 14.91
CA ASP A 144 -14.67 -7.73 15.62
C ASP A 144 -14.31 -9.01 14.85
N PHE A 145 -13.08 -9.03 14.30
CA PHE A 145 -12.52 -10.20 13.62
C PHE A 145 -11.55 -11.00 14.51
N SER A 146 -11.35 -10.65 15.76
CA SER A 146 -10.34 -11.24 16.65
C SER A 146 -10.43 -12.77 16.76
N SER A 147 -11.64 -13.33 16.74
CA SER A 147 -11.86 -14.78 16.80
C SER A 147 -11.53 -15.51 15.48
N PHE A 148 -11.20 -14.79 14.44
CA PHE A 148 -10.88 -15.32 13.12
C PHE A 148 -9.41 -15.10 12.72
N ILE A 149 -8.60 -14.58 13.62
CA ILE A 149 -7.15 -14.45 13.39
C ILE A 149 -6.54 -15.84 13.53
N GLY A 150 -5.81 -16.24 12.48
CA GLY A 150 -5.14 -17.53 12.41
C GLY A 150 -3.64 -17.43 12.72
N GLU A 151 -2.85 -18.20 12.00
CA GLU A 151 -1.40 -18.28 12.15
C GLU A 151 -0.76 -16.91 11.87
N THR A 152 0.21 -16.52 12.71
CA THR A 152 1.02 -15.32 12.49
C THR A 152 2.08 -15.61 11.44
N LEU A 153 2.10 -14.82 10.38
CA LEU A 153 3.03 -14.93 9.26
C LEU A 153 4.21 -13.98 9.38
N PHE A 154 4.01 -12.83 10.04
CA PHE A 154 5.04 -11.85 10.39
C PHE A 154 4.64 -11.11 11.66
N ASN A 155 5.63 -10.75 12.47
CA ASN A 155 5.46 -9.87 13.63
C ASN A 155 6.76 -9.12 13.85
N GLY A 156 6.79 -7.83 13.53
CA GLY A 156 7.99 -7.03 13.61
C GLY A 156 7.74 -5.55 13.43
N GLU A 157 8.82 -4.78 13.56
CA GLU A 157 8.86 -3.35 13.31
C GLU A 157 9.02 -3.08 11.82
N VAL A 158 8.31 -2.06 11.32
CA VAL A 158 8.39 -1.56 9.95
C VAL A 158 8.76 -0.09 10.02
N THR A 159 9.80 0.29 9.28
CA THR A 159 10.19 1.70 9.09
C THR A 159 9.41 2.27 7.91
N ILE A 160 8.98 3.52 8.06
CA ILE A 160 8.39 4.28 6.97
C ILE A 160 9.54 4.96 6.23
N ASP A 161 9.68 4.60 4.96
CA ASP A 161 10.70 5.12 4.06
C ASP A 161 10.00 5.76 2.85
N ASN A 162 10.57 6.83 2.32
CA ASN A 162 10.05 7.50 1.13
C ASN A 162 10.78 7.12 -0.16
N GLU A 163 11.73 6.20 -0.09
CA GLU A 163 12.53 5.74 -1.22
C GLU A 163 11.99 4.45 -1.84
N GLU A 164 12.26 4.28 -3.13
CA GLU A 164 12.06 3.00 -3.80
C GLU A 164 12.99 1.93 -3.23
N GLN A 165 12.51 0.71 -3.16
CA GLN A 165 13.37 -0.44 -2.94
C GLN A 165 13.88 -0.97 -4.27
N LEU A 166 15.20 -1.06 -4.40
CA LEU A 166 15.88 -1.52 -5.62
C LEU A 166 16.28 -2.98 -5.50
N PHE A 167 16.10 -3.74 -6.58
CA PHE A 167 16.57 -5.11 -6.70
C PHE A 167 17.62 -5.19 -7.81
N ARG A 168 18.66 -5.98 -7.56
CA ARG A 168 19.79 -6.23 -8.45
C ARG A 168 20.03 -7.73 -8.50
N ASP A 169 19.34 -8.39 -9.43
CA ASP A 169 19.30 -9.86 -9.52
C ASP A 169 20.20 -10.39 -10.63
N ASN A 170 20.89 -9.50 -11.37
CA ASN A 170 21.85 -9.91 -12.38
C ASN A 170 23.14 -10.41 -11.71
N GLU A 171 23.73 -11.44 -12.31
CA GLU A 171 25.10 -11.85 -11.97
C GLU A 171 26.08 -11.11 -12.89
N ASP A 172 27.29 -10.82 -12.37
CA ASP A 172 28.37 -10.24 -13.15
C ASP A 172 28.85 -11.24 -14.23
N ASP A 173 28.84 -10.83 -15.50
CA ASP A 173 29.39 -11.61 -16.59
C ASP A 173 30.91 -11.26 -16.77
N PRO A 174 31.82 -12.13 -16.32
CA PRO A 174 33.25 -11.86 -16.41
C PRO A 174 33.79 -11.77 -17.84
N GLU A 175 32.97 -11.98 -18.87
CA GLU A 175 33.36 -11.81 -20.27
C GLU A 175 33.10 -10.38 -20.79
N THR A 176 32.42 -9.54 -20.00
CA THR A 176 32.17 -8.12 -20.31
C THR A 176 33.07 -7.20 -19.48
N ASP A 177 33.16 -5.92 -19.86
CA ASP A 177 33.89 -4.90 -19.09
C ASP A 177 32.96 -4.12 -18.13
N VAL A 178 31.67 -4.52 -18.04
CA VAL A 178 30.63 -3.90 -17.21
C VAL A 178 30.25 -4.90 -16.13
N ASP A 179 30.02 -4.42 -14.91
CA ASP A 179 29.52 -5.21 -13.81
C ASP A 179 27.98 -5.16 -13.83
N GLU A 180 27.36 -6.17 -14.41
CA GLU A 180 25.91 -6.28 -14.55
C GLU A 180 25.21 -6.48 -13.20
N SER A 181 25.91 -6.88 -12.16
CA SER A 181 25.36 -7.03 -10.81
C SER A 181 24.96 -5.69 -10.17
N LEU A 182 25.45 -4.58 -10.71
CA LEU A 182 25.09 -3.22 -10.27
C LEU A 182 23.81 -2.70 -10.94
N GLU A 183 23.34 -3.34 -12.01
CA GLU A 183 22.14 -2.91 -12.72
C GLU A 183 20.88 -3.17 -11.89
N VAL A 184 19.95 -2.21 -11.90
CA VAL A 184 18.65 -2.36 -11.26
C VAL A 184 17.71 -3.16 -12.15
N THR A 185 17.32 -4.33 -11.71
CA THR A 185 16.43 -5.25 -12.43
C THR A 185 14.95 -4.93 -12.18
N SER A 186 14.62 -4.49 -10.96
CA SER A 186 13.26 -4.10 -10.60
C SER A 186 13.24 -3.07 -9.47
N ARG A 187 12.09 -2.38 -9.35
CA ARG A 187 11.86 -1.31 -8.37
C ARG A 187 10.51 -1.51 -7.72
N LEU A 188 10.43 -1.33 -6.40
CA LEU A 188 9.17 -1.27 -5.67
C LEU A 188 8.98 0.11 -5.08
N ALA A 189 7.75 0.63 -5.22
CA ALA A 189 7.36 1.89 -4.60
C ALA A 189 7.44 1.81 -3.07
N PRO A 190 7.62 2.96 -2.38
CA PRO A 190 7.61 3.03 -0.93
C PRO A 190 6.38 2.35 -0.32
N GLY A 191 6.58 1.55 0.71
CA GLY A 191 5.49 0.80 1.33
C GLY A 191 5.95 -0.17 2.40
N ILE A 192 5.04 -1.00 2.83
CA ILE A 192 5.33 -2.13 3.69
C ILE A 192 5.98 -3.23 2.84
N HIS A 193 7.21 -3.59 3.15
CA HIS A 193 7.92 -4.69 2.51
C HIS A 193 8.53 -5.59 3.58
N VAL A 194 7.92 -6.76 3.83
CA VAL A 194 8.31 -7.62 4.94
C VAL A 194 8.31 -9.10 4.54
N PRO A 195 9.25 -9.89 5.07
CA PRO A 195 9.28 -11.34 4.85
C PRO A 195 8.14 -12.02 5.62
N LEU A 196 7.53 -13.02 5.00
CA LEU A 196 6.52 -13.86 5.62
C LEU A 196 7.09 -15.26 5.95
N ASP A 197 6.34 -16.04 6.72
CA ASP A 197 6.74 -17.40 7.11
C ASP A 197 6.77 -18.35 5.90
N ASN A 198 7.96 -18.69 5.44
CA ASN A 198 8.19 -19.60 4.32
C ASN A 198 7.54 -20.98 4.54
N ALA A 199 7.57 -21.50 5.76
CA ALA A 199 7.01 -22.82 6.05
C ALA A 199 5.50 -22.85 5.87
N PHE A 200 4.81 -21.76 6.20
CA PHE A 200 3.37 -21.65 5.97
C PHE A 200 3.04 -21.72 4.47
N PHE A 201 3.79 -21.03 3.62
CA PHE A 201 3.52 -21.00 2.18
C PHE A 201 3.96 -22.30 1.51
N GLN A 202 5.01 -22.94 1.98
CA GLN A 202 5.37 -24.28 1.54
C GLN A 202 4.21 -25.25 1.76
N GLU A 203 3.73 -25.37 3.00
CA GLU A 203 2.68 -26.34 3.37
C GLU A 203 1.31 -26.01 2.75
N ASN A 204 0.97 -24.72 2.60
CA ASN A 204 -0.37 -24.31 2.19
C ASN A 204 -0.47 -23.94 0.71
N ILE A 205 0.63 -23.75 0.00
CA ILE A 205 0.64 -23.43 -1.43
C ILE A 205 1.38 -24.50 -2.22
N LEU A 206 2.70 -24.65 -2.10
CA LEU A 206 3.46 -25.56 -2.95
C LEU A 206 3.07 -27.02 -2.71
N ASP A 207 3.06 -27.49 -1.46
CA ASP A 207 2.67 -28.86 -1.11
C ASP A 207 1.19 -29.18 -1.42
N LYS A 208 0.41 -28.17 -1.83
CA LYS A 208 -1.00 -28.31 -2.25
C LYS A 208 -1.19 -28.33 -3.75
N GLU A 209 -0.14 -28.30 -4.51
CA GLU A 209 -0.23 -28.43 -5.96
C GLU A 209 -0.99 -29.71 -6.36
N GLY A 210 -1.85 -29.62 -7.38
CA GLY A 210 -2.71 -30.71 -7.80
C GLY A 210 -3.81 -31.13 -6.83
N GLN A 211 -3.87 -30.56 -5.60
CA GLN A 211 -4.90 -30.89 -4.61
C GLN A 211 -6.15 -30.02 -4.77
N THR A 212 -7.24 -30.47 -4.14
CA THR A 212 -8.57 -29.85 -4.27
C THR A 212 -8.57 -28.36 -3.93
N GLU A 213 -7.74 -27.94 -3.01
CA GLU A 213 -7.62 -26.58 -2.51
C GLU A 213 -7.21 -25.59 -3.60
N LEU A 214 -6.36 -26.02 -4.52
CA LEU A 214 -5.82 -25.19 -5.60
C LEU A 214 -6.46 -25.42 -6.98
N LEU A 215 -7.36 -26.40 -7.13
CA LEU A 215 -7.98 -26.72 -8.42
C LEU A 215 -8.86 -25.62 -9.02
N SER A 216 -9.29 -24.64 -8.22
CA SER A 216 -10.08 -23.52 -8.71
C SER A 216 -9.93 -22.31 -7.82
N GLN A 217 -10.14 -21.11 -8.37
CA GLN A 217 -10.16 -19.88 -7.61
C GLN A 217 -11.17 -19.90 -6.46
N SER A 218 -12.33 -20.55 -6.63
CA SER A 218 -13.33 -20.70 -5.57
C SER A 218 -12.83 -21.57 -4.44
N ASN A 219 -12.15 -22.68 -4.74
CA ASN A 219 -11.57 -23.56 -3.73
C ASN A 219 -10.47 -22.83 -2.97
N PHE A 220 -9.58 -22.16 -3.71
CA PHE A 220 -8.48 -21.40 -3.14
C PHE A 220 -8.98 -20.31 -2.15
N ARG A 221 -9.98 -19.51 -2.55
CA ARG A 221 -10.59 -18.49 -1.70
C ARG A 221 -11.26 -19.06 -0.45
N ASN A 222 -11.80 -20.27 -0.51
CA ASN A 222 -12.37 -20.94 0.67
C ASN A 222 -11.28 -21.51 1.57
N PHE A 223 -10.15 -21.88 1.04
CA PHE A 223 -9.02 -22.45 1.75
C PHE A 223 -8.15 -21.33 2.38
N LEU A 224 -7.58 -20.45 1.56
CA LEU A 224 -6.83 -19.27 2.03
C LEU A 224 -7.74 -18.04 1.96
N ARG A 225 -8.47 -17.78 3.05
CA ARG A 225 -9.57 -16.81 3.08
C ARG A 225 -9.13 -15.37 3.02
N GLY A 226 -7.91 -15.07 3.44
CA GLY A 226 -7.34 -13.74 3.38
C GLY A 226 -6.21 -13.53 4.38
N ILE A 227 -5.75 -12.31 4.43
CA ILE A 227 -4.70 -11.83 5.33
C ILE A 227 -5.31 -10.78 6.27
N HIS A 228 -4.91 -10.83 7.52
CA HIS A 228 -5.23 -9.85 8.54
C HIS A 228 -3.97 -9.05 8.89
N LEU A 229 -4.06 -7.74 8.76
CA LEU A 229 -3.01 -6.79 9.12
C LEU A 229 -3.40 -6.07 10.40
N SER A 230 -2.49 -5.96 11.35
CA SER A 230 -2.69 -5.20 12.59
C SER A 230 -1.46 -4.34 12.85
N GLY A 231 -1.66 -3.02 12.87
CA GLY A 231 -0.65 -2.04 13.25
C GLY A 231 -0.78 -1.68 14.73
N THR A 232 0.34 -1.61 15.45
CA THR A 232 0.41 -1.12 16.83
C THR A 232 1.63 -0.23 17.00
N ASN A 233 1.66 0.58 18.06
CA ASN A 233 2.70 1.58 18.30
C ASN A 233 2.88 2.55 17.09
N ALA A 234 1.77 2.84 16.42
CA ALA A 234 1.70 3.76 15.30
C ALA A 234 1.17 5.13 15.80
N ASP A 235 1.60 5.55 16.99
CA ASP A 235 1.14 6.74 17.68
C ASP A 235 1.08 7.94 16.71
N ASP A 236 -0.14 8.48 16.55
CA ASP A 236 -0.47 9.59 15.65
C ASP A 236 -0.31 9.33 14.13
N LEU A 237 0.09 8.12 13.71
CA LEU A 237 0.21 7.78 12.29
C LEU A 237 -1.13 7.34 11.68
N MET A 238 -1.44 7.86 10.51
CA MET A 238 -2.51 7.37 9.65
C MET A 238 -2.07 7.43 8.20
N PHE A 239 -2.05 6.29 7.53
CA PHE A 239 -1.64 6.17 6.14
C PHE A 239 -2.65 5.35 5.33
N LEU A 240 -2.65 5.59 4.03
CA LEU A 240 -3.43 4.84 3.07
C LEU A 240 -2.53 3.82 2.37
N LEU A 241 -3.02 2.59 2.27
CA LEU A 241 -2.34 1.51 1.56
C LEU A 241 -2.98 1.29 0.19
N ASP A 242 -2.17 1.14 -0.85
CA ASP A 242 -2.67 0.77 -2.19
C ASP A 242 -2.81 -0.75 -2.30
N LEU A 243 -3.96 -1.26 -1.91
CA LEU A 243 -4.24 -2.69 -1.99
C LEU A 243 -4.42 -3.21 -3.42
N THR A 244 -4.51 -2.34 -4.42
CA THR A 244 -4.61 -2.76 -5.82
C THR A 244 -3.26 -3.17 -6.40
N GLN A 245 -2.19 -2.69 -5.81
CA GLN A 245 -0.82 -3.06 -6.14
C GLN A 245 -0.18 -3.98 -5.10
N ALA A 246 -0.87 -4.19 -3.96
CA ALA A 246 -0.40 -5.07 -2.91
C ALA A 246 -0.38 -6.54 -3.35
N ASN A 247 0.69 -7.23 -3.00
CA ASN A 247 0.88 -8.62 -3.33
C ASN A 247 1.72 -9.39 -2.31
N ILE A 248 1.66 -10.72 -2.39
CA ILE A 248 2.62 -11.61 -1.77
C ILE A 248 3.34 -12.33 -2.91
N THR A 249 4.65 -12.19 -2.97
CA THR A 249 5.50 -12.92 -3.91
C THR A 249 6.14 -14.10 -3.20
N ILE A 250 5.95 -15.28 -3.75
CA ILE A 250 6.54 -16.53 -3.29
C ILE A 250 7.62 -16.89 -4.30
N THR A 251 8.87 -16.74 -3.92
CA THR A 251 10.03 -17.18 -4.69
C THR A 251 10.38 -18.60 -4.28
N TYR A 252 10.43 -19.51 -5.23
CA TYR A 252 10.72 -20.91 -4.97
C TYR A 252 11.69 -21.50 -6.00
N GLU A 253 12.47 -22.47 -5.55
CA GLU A 253 13.35 -23.28 -6.38
C GLU A 253 12.66 -24.59 -6.73
N TYR A 254 12.96 -25.11 -7.92
CA TYR A 254 12.46 -26.38 -8.38
C TYR A 254 13.46 -27.06 -9.31
N ASP A 255 13.34 -28.37 -9.45
CA ASP A 255 14.12 -29.17 -10.39
C ASP A 255 13.53 -29.05 -11.80
N ASP A 256 14.33 -28.55 -12.75
CA ASP A 256 13.98 -28.43 -14.17
C ASP A 256 14.90 -29.32 -15.00
N TYR A 257 14.39 -29.96 -16.06
CA TYR A 257 15.18 -30.81 -16.93
C TYR A 257 15.72 -30.02 -18.12
N ASP A 258 17.03 -29.83 -18.16
CA ASP A 258 17.71 -29.24 -19.31
C ASP A 258 17.95 -30.31 -20.39
N SER A 259 17.14 -30.25 -21.45
CA SER A 259 17.22 -31.18 -22.57
C SER A 259 18.46 -31.03 -23.46
N GLU A 260 19.19 -29.91 -23.36
CA GLU A 260 20.45 -29.69 -24.08
C GLU A 260 21.64 -30.30 -23.35
N ALA A 261 21.66 -30.14 -22.02
CA ALA A 261 22.67 -30.68 -21.16
C ALA A 261 22.42 -32.16 -20.75
N ASP A 262 21.18 -32.67 -20.92
CA ASP A 262 20.72 -33.96 -20.43
C ASP A 262 20.91 -34.15 -18.91
N GLU A 263 20.60 -33.07 -18.15
CA GLU A 263 20.73 -33.07 -16.69
C GLU A 263 19.57 -32.30 -16.03
N ILE A 264 19.36 -32.57 -14.72
CA ILE A 264 18.44 -31.80 -13.89
C ILE A 264 19.20 -30.59 -13.37
N VAL A 265 18.63 -29.40 -13.56
CA VAL A 265 19.15 -28.13 -13.06
C VAL A 265 18.16 -27.52 -12.08
N THR A 266 18.65 -26.85 -11.06
CA THR A 266 17.77 -26.07 -10.16
C THR A 266 17.43 -24.74 -10.82
N ALA A 267 16.14 -24.49 -11.00
CA ALA A 267 15.62 -23.24 -11.52
C ALA A 267 14.82 -22.49 -10.43
N GLU A 268 14.68 -21.19 -10.59
CA GLU A 268 13.94 -20.34 -9.66
C GLU A 268 12.74 -19.70 -10.32
N ARG A 269 11.66 -19.52 -9.59
CA ARG A 269 10.43 -18.90 -10.08
C ARG A 269 9.69 -18.14 -9.00
N ASP A 270 9.00 -17.07 -9.43
CA ASP A 270 8.09 -16.31 -8.63
C ASP A 270 6.64 -16.69 -8.89
N PHE A 271 5.90 -16.84 -7.79
CA PHE A 271 4.44 -16.94 -7.81
C PHE A 271 3.82 -15.79 -7.02
N VAL A 272 3.01 -14.95 -7.71
CA VAL A 272 2.47 -13.71 -7.14
C VAL A 272 0.99 -13.86 -6.79
N LEU A 273 0.65 -13.55 -5.54
CA LEU A 273 -0.70 -13.49 -5.00
C LEU A 273 -1.13 -12.03 -4.82
N SER A 274 -1.95 -11.50 -5.71
CA SER A 274 -2.49 -10.15 -5.61
C SER A 274 -3.67 -10.06 -4.64
N PHE A 275 -3.77 -8.98 -3.85
CA PHE A 275 -4.88 -8.78 -2.91
C PHE A 275 -6.16 -8.33 -3.61
N LEU A 276 -6.10 -7.22 -4.29
CA LEU A 276 -7.18 -6.72 -5.11
C LEU A 276 -6.75 -6.69 -6.57
N SER A 277 -7.70 -6.80 -7.49
CA SER A 277 -7.41 -6.74 -8.92
C SER A 277 -8.38 -5.78 -9.62
N GLY A 278 -7.90 -5.15 -10.69
CA GLY A 278 -8.67 -4.19 -11.45
C GLY A 278 -8.14 -2.77 -11.28
N ASN A 279 -8.88 -1.82 -11.84
CA ASN A 279 -8.57 -0.40 -11.78
C ASN A 279 -9.87 0.43 -11.77
N ALA A 280 -9.74 1.76 -11.69
CA ALA A 280 -10.90 2.66 -11.65
C ALA A 280 -11.84 2.53 -12.88
N GLN A 281 -11.31 2.10 -14.03
CA GLN A 281 -12.12 1.94 -15.26
C GLN A 281 -12.80 0.57 -15.34
N SER A 282 -12.15 -0.50 -14.90
CA SER A 282 -12.67 -1.87 -14.96
C SER A 282 -13.43 -2.29 -13.71
N GLY A 283 -13.37 -1.48 -12.66
CA GLY A 283 -13.82 -1.83 -11.32
C GLY A 283 -12.79 -2.66 -10.55
N ILE A 284 -12.84 -2.59 -9.23
CA ILE A 284 -11.95 -3.35 -8.33
C ILE A 284 -12.64 -4.64 -7.92
N SER A 285 -11.94 -5.75 -8.02
CA SER A 285 -12.39 -7.08 -7.58
C SER A 285 -11.60 -7.52 -6.36
N GLY A 286 -12.32 -8.04 -5.36
CA GLY A 286 -11.79 -8.42 -4.06
C GLY A 286 -12.48 -7.65 -2.95
N ASN A 287 -12.24 -8.04 -1.70
CA ASN A 287 -12.84 -7.41 -0.53
C ASN A 287 -11.76 -7.04 0.48
N ALA A 288 -11.83 -5.81 0.97
CA ALA A 288 -11.00 -5.32 2.06
C ALA A 288 -11.89 -4.61 3.09
N VAL A 289 -11.51 -4.69 4.36
CA VAL A 289 -12.24 -4.06 5.46
C VAL A 289 -11.24 -3.40 6.39
N ASN A 290 -11.43 -2.11 6.64
CA ASN A 290 -10.67 -1.39 7.66
C ASN A 290 -11.39 -1.53 9.00
N VAL A 291 -10.64 -1.87 10.05
CA VAL A 291 -11.13 -1.93 11.42
C VAL A 291 -10.43 -0.86 12.23
N PHE A 292 -11.21 -0.05 12.94
CA PHE A 292 -10.70 1.02 13.78
C PHE A 292 -11.13 0.82 15.23
N GLU A 293 -10.18 0.83 16.13
CA GLU A 293 -10.44 0.97 17.55
C GLU A 293 -10.55 2.46 17.89
N ASN A 294 -11.62 2.78 18.61
CA ASN A 294 -11.97 4.15 18.88
C ASN A 294 -11.73 4.50 20.33
N GLU A 295 -10.89 5.47 20.59
CA GLU A 295 -10.82 6.09 21.91
C GLU A 295 -12.10 6.85 22.23
N MET A 296 -12.49 6.82 23.51
CA MET A 296 -13.63 7.59 23.99
C MET A 296 -13.37 9.10 23.82
N PHE A 297 -14.42 9.83 23.55
CA PHE A 297 -14.30 11.30 23.47
C PHE A 297 -13.80 11.88 24.80
N PRO A 298 -12.97 12.92 24.76
CA PRO A 298 -12.32 13.50 25.94
C PRO A 298 -13.30 14.00 27.01
N ASN A 299 -14.51 14.37 26.62
CA ASN A 299 -15.55 14.82 27.54
C ASN A 299 -16.84 14.00 27.33
N PRO A 300 -17.16 13.06 28.25
CA PRO A 300 -18.33 12.21 28.15
C PRO A 300 -19.66 12.98 28.18
N ASP A 301 -19.75 14.12 28.87
CA ASP A 301 -20.99 14.89 28.96
C ASP A 301 -21.34 15.52 27.59
N ILE A 302 -20.33 16.01 26.88
CA ILE A 302 -20.51 16.53 25.51
C ILE A 302 -20.86 15.39 24.55
N ALA A 303 -20.18 14.26 24.63
CA ALA A 303 -20.46 13.10 23.80
C ALA A 303 -21.90 12.60 24.00
N ASN A 304 -22.33 12.45 25.25
CA ASN A 304 -23.70 12.05 25.59
C ASN A 304 -24.75 13.06 25.09
N ALA A 305 -24.48 14.37 25.22
CA ALA A 305 -25.38 15.39 24.70
C ALA A 305 -25.54 15.30 23.17
N LEU A 306 -24.42 15.08 22.44
CA LEU A 306 -24.44 14.88 20.98
C LEU A 306 -25.18 13.62 20.57
N ASP A 307 -24.94 12.50 21.28
CA ASP A 307 -25.61 11.22 21.01
C ASP A 307 -27.12 11.28 21.26
N ASN A 308 -27.56 12.10 22.23
CA ASN A 308 -28.95 12.33 22.52
C ASN A 308 -29.61 13.41 21.62
N GLY A 309 -28.85 14.05 20.73
CA GLY A 309 -29.32 15.16 19.90
C GLY A 309 -29.57 16.45 20.69
N GLU A 310 -28.91 16.60 21.83
CA GLU A 310 -29.01 17.80 22.68
C GLU A 310 -27.98 18.86 22.22
N ASN A 311 -28.28 20.14 22.55
CA ASN A 311 -27.35 21.21 22.25
C ASN A 311 -26.08 21.10 23.09
N ALA A 312 -24.96 20.79 22.47
CA ALA A 312 -23.65 20.75 23.09
C ALA A 312 -22.86 22.03 22.83
N SER A 313 -21.96 22.37 23.75
CA SER A 313 -21.08 23.56 23.60
C SER A 313 -19.96 23.35 22.59
N ARG A 314 -19.72 22.12 22.18
CA ARG A 314 -18.70 21.71 21.21
C ARG A 314 -19.21 20.53 20.39
N ILE A 315 -18.65 20.36 19.22
CA ILE A 315 -18.81 19.16 18.41
C ILE A 315 -17.46 18.45 18.30
N TYR A 316 -17.49 17.15 18.14
CA TYR A 316 -16.31 16.37 17.85
C TYR A 316 -16.37 15.90 16.40
N VAL A 317 -15.36 16.25 15.63
CA VAL A 317 -15.16 15.74 14.28
C VAL A 317 -13.89 14.90 14.32
N LYS A 318 -14.03 13.62 14.02
CA LYS A 318 -12.95 12.65 14.14
C LYS A 318 -12.92 11.82 12.83
N GLY A 319 -11.74 11.57 12.31
CA GLY A 319 -11.58 10.76 11.10
C GLY A 319 -12.24 9.39 11.23
N GLY A 320 -13.07 9.06 10.25
CA GLY A 320 -13.69 7.73 10.14
C GLY A 320 -14.87 7.42 11.06
N GLN A 321 -15.28 8.31 11.97
CA GLN A 321 -16.29 7.97 12.99
C GLN A 321 -17.40 8.96 13.18
N THR A 322 -17.18 10.21 12.88
CA THR A 322 -18.15 11.27 13.12
C THR A 322 -18.42 12.04 11.83
N LEU A 323 -19.67 12.35 11.59
CA LEU A 323 -20.11 13.26 10.55
C LEU A 323 -20.78 14.45 11.23
N ALA A 324 -20.34 15.67 10.93
CA ALA A 324 -20.99 16.88 11.38
C ALA A 324 -21.82 17.46 10.22
N GLU A 325 -23.12 17.58 10.42
CA GLU A 325 -24.02 18.29 9.52
C GLU A 325 -24.31 19.68 10.07
N ILE A 326 -23.93 20.73 9.35
CA ILE A 326 -24.19 22.11 9.73
C ILE A 326 -25.42 22.58 8.96
N ARG A 327 -26.51 22.78 9.69
CA ARG A 327 -27.73 23.33 9.16
C ARG A 327 -27.81 24.81 9.50
N LEU A 328 -27.70 25.66 8.51
CA LEU A 328 -27.88 27.08 8.64
C LEU A 328 -29.36 27.40 8.49
N PHE A 329 -29.89 28.22 9.42
CA PHE A 329 -31.26 28.71 9.38
C PHE A 329 -32.35 27.62 9.51
N ASP A 330 -32.11 26.67 10.40
CA ASP A 330 -33.10 25.65 10.76
C ASP A 330 -34.36 26.31 11.35
N GLU A 331 -35.55 25.83 10.91
CA GLU A 331 -36.81 26.50 11.14
C GLU A 331 -37.27 26.51 12.59
N MET A 332 -36.80 25.62 13.44
CA MET A 332 -37.45 25.37 14.72
C MET A 332 -36.69 25.82 15.97
N GLU A 333 -35.39 25.86 16.00
CA GLU A 333 -34.65 26.13 17.25
C GLU A 333 -33.75 27.36 17.20
N ASN A 334 -33.27 27.80 16.07
CA ASN A 334 -32.32 28.89 15.95
C ASN A 334 -32.85 30.20 15.40
N GLY A 335 -34.18 30.36 15.27
CA GLY A 335 -34.79 31.55 14.71
C GLY A 335 -34.43 31.78 13.23
N GLY A 336 -34.01 30.74 12.52
CA GLY A 336 -33.53 30.87 11.14
C GLY A 336 -34.54 31.44 10.18
N SER A 337 -35.79 31.04 10.29
CA SER A 337 -36.87 31.63 9.49
C SER A 337 -37.07 33.12 9.80
N ASP A 338 -36.90 33.55 11.04
CA ASP A 338 -37.01 34.95 11.45
C ASP A 338 -35.85 35.78 10.90
N ILE A 339 -34.63 35.24 10.95
CA ILE A 339 -33.43 35.88 10.38
C ILE A 339 -33.58 36.02 8.86
N ILE A 340 -33.99 34.98 8.17
CA ILE A 340 -34.24 35.02 6.72
C ILE A 340 -35.35 36.04 6.38
N ASN A 341 -36.40 36.08 7.18
CA ASN A 341 -37.48 37.05 6.97
C ASN A 341 -37.00 38.50 7.23
N GLN A 342 -36.17 38.72 8.25
CA GLN A 342 -35.58 40.04 8.50
C GLN A 342 -34.67 40.48 7.33
N ILE A 343 -33.83 39.57 6.82
CA ILE A 343 -32.98 39.84 5.64
C ILE A 343 -33.84 40.27 4.45
N LYS A 344 -34.91 39.52 4.20
CA LYS A 344 -35.85 39.85 3.08
C LYS A 344 -36.61 41.16 3.30
N GLN A 345 -37.13 41.38 4.51
CA GLN A 345 -37.90 42.59 4.83
C GLN A 345 -37.06 43.86 4.78
N ASN A 346 -35.84 43.79 5.21
CA ASN A 346 -34.91 44.91 5.27
C ASN A 346 -34.11 45.09 3.96
N ASN A 347 -34.28 44.21 2.96
CA ASN A 347 -33.50 44.19 1.73
C ASN A 347 -31.98 44.22 1.97
N TRP A 348 -31.52 43.50 2.97
CA TRP A 348 -30.09 43.44 3.26
C TRP A 348 -29.32 42.76 2.13
N VAL A 349 -28.18 43.35 1.80
CA VAL A 349 -27.23 42.77 0.84
C VAL A 349 -26.11 42.14 1.67
N ILE A 350 -25.96 40.81 1.52
CA ILE A 350 -24.89 40.09 2.14
C ILE A 350 -23.66 40.24 1.24
N ASN A 351 -22.64 40.95 1.71
CA ASN A 351 -21.41 41.14 0.96
C ASN A 351 -20.46 39.94 1.10
N GLU A 352 -20.52 39.23 2.22
CA GLU A 352 -19.66 38.12 2.51
C GLU A 352 -20.31 37.21 3.55
N ALA A 353 -20.15 35.90 3.40
CA ALA A 353 -20.56 34.91 4.38
C ALA A 353 -19.45 33.85 4.46
N ASN A 354 -18.79 33.81 5.61
CA ASN A 354 -17.67 32.88 5.87
C ASN A 354 -18.03 31.93 6.98
N LEU A 355 -17.69 30.67 6.80
CA LEU A 355 -17.67 29.66 7.84
C LEU A 355 -16.21 29.28 8.05
N THR A 356 -15.68 29.56 9.26
CA THR A 356 -14.29 29.26 9.60
C THR A 356 -14.25 28.13 10.62
N PHE A 357 -13.42 27.12 10.37
CA PHE A 357 -13.22 25.96 11.23
C PHE A 357 -11.87 26.05 11.93
#